data_06f18331bcc00e92ff3b0ac9c3eadf5d
#
_entry.id   06f18331bcc00e92ff3b0ac9c3eadf5d
#
_cell.length_a   1.000
_cell.length_b   1.000
_cell.length_c   1.000
_cell.angle_alpha   90.00
_cell.angle_beta   90.00
_cell.angle_gamma   90.00
#
_symmetry.space_group_name_H-M   'P 1'
#
loop_
_entity.id
_entity.type
_entity.pdbx_description
1 polymer ?
#
loop_
_entity_poly.entity_id
_entity_poly.type
_entity_poly.pdbx_seq_one_letter_code
_entity_poly.pdbx_strand_id
1 'polypeptide(L)'
;DVYGEGVLIMGESGIGKSEAALELLKRGHRLVADDVVEIKKVSDATLVGRAPDITRHFIELRGIGIIDVKSLFGVECVKIDQNIDLVINLEEWSKDTEYDRLGLEDNYMEFLGNKVVSHNIPIRPGRNIAIIVESAAVNHRQKKMGYNAAQELYNRVTQNIMKGNGGNSDK
;
A
#
# COMPACT_ATOMS: atom_id res chain seq x y z
N ASP A 1 2.13 6.49 -6.99
CA ASP A 1 1.42 7.59 -6.34
C ASP A 1 -0.07 7.30 -6.38
N VAL A 2 -0.66 7.04 -5.24
CA VAL A 2 -2.08 6.71 -5.07
C VAL A 2 -2.73 7.79 -4.22
N TYR A 3 -3.48 8.67 -4.86
CA TYR A 3 -4.10 9.85 -4.22
C TYR A 3 -3.12 10.73 -3.42
N GLY A 4 -1.90 10.87 -3.88
CA GLY A 4 -0.85 11.62 -3.18
C GLY A 4 -0.05 10.81 -2.17
N GLU A 5 -0.47 9.59 -1.84
CA GLU A 5 0.30 8.67 -1.00
C GLU A 5 1.29 7.89 -1.85
N GLY A 6 2.57 7.94 -1.50
CA GLY A 6 3.61 7.13 -2.12
C GLY A 6 3.58 5.70 -1.60
N VAL A 7 3.16 4.76 -2.43
CA VAL A 7 3.07 3.35 -2.07
C VAL A 7 4.19 2.56 -2.73
N LEU A 8 5.03 1.94 -1.92
CA LEU A 8 6.04 1.00 -2.37
C LEU A 8 5.47 -0.41 -2.31
N ILE A 9 5.30 -1.02 -3.48
CA ILE A 9 4.79 -2.39 -3.60
C ILE A 9 5.97 -3.34 -3.73
N MET A 10 6.10 -4.25 -2.79
CA MET A 10 7.16 -5.26 -2.74
C MET A 10 6.56 -6.66 -2.86
N GLY A 11 7.36 -7.60 -3.30
CA GLY A 11 6.98 -8.99 -3.45
C GLY A 11 7.89 -9.70 -4.44
N GLU A 12 7.79 -11.02 -4.48
CA GLU A 12 8.59 -11.83 -5.40
C GLU A 12 8.24 -11.54 -6.86
N SER A 13 9.21 -11.75 -7.73
CA SER A 13 9.01 -11.67 -9.18
C SER A 13 7.88 -12.62 -9.60
N GLY A 14 6.93 -12.09 -10.38
CA GLY A 14 5.78 -12.87 -10.87
C GLY A 14 4.56 -12.88 -9.95
N ILE A 15 4.61 -12.21 -8.80
CA ILE A 15 3.44 -12.13 -7.91
C ILE A 15 2.33 -11.22 -8.43
N GLY A 16 2.63 -10.37 -9.42
CA GLY A 16 1.64 -9.48 -10.04
C GLY A 16 1.82 -7.99 -9.75
N LYS A 17 3.03 -7.56 -9.37
CA LYS A 17 3.31 -6.14 -9.05
C LYS A 17 3.10 -5.21 -10.25
N SER A 18 3.66 -5.56 -11.41
CA SER A 18 3.57 -4.72 -12.60
C SER A 18 2.14 -4.64 -13.16
N GLU A 19 1.41 -5.74 -13.13
CA GLU A 19 0.00 -5.78 -13.52
C GLU A 19 -0.87 -4.94 -12.58
N ALA A 20 -0.60 -4.99 -11.28
CA ALA A 20 -1.29 -4.16 -10.29
C ALA A 20 -1.00 -2.68 -10.50
N ALA A 21 0.25 -2.32 -10.81
CA ALA A 21 0.63 -0.94 -11.13
C ALA A 21 -0.11 -0.45 -12.37
N LEU A 22 -0.19 -1.26 -13.43
CA LEU A 22 -0.93 -0.91 -14.65
C LEU A 22 -2.42 -0.69 -14.38
N GLU A 23 -3.04 -1.54 -13.57
CA GLU A 23 -4.44 -1.37 -13.19
C GLU A 23 -4.65 -0.09 -12.36
N LEU A 24 -3.73 0.23 -11.44
CA LEU A 24 -3.75 1.49 -10.69
C LEU A 24 -3.65 2.71 -11.62
N LEU A 25 -2.83 2.65 -12.67
CA LEU A 25 -2.76 3.70 -13.69
C LEU A 25 -4.10 3.93 -14.38
N LYS A 26 -4.78 2.84 -14.75
CA LYS A 26 -6.13 2.92 -15.36
C LYS A 26 -7.18 3.48 -14.40
N ARG A 27 -6.93 3.40 -13.11
CA ARG A 27 -7.78 3.98 -12.07
C ARG A 27 -7.44 5.43 -11.73
N GLY A 28 -6.49 6.03 -12.45
CA GLY A 28 -6.14 7.44 -12.31
C GLY A 28 -4.94 7.73 -11.42
N HIS A 29 -4.17 6.72 -11.03
CA HIS A 29 -2.95 6.89 -10.24
C HIS A 29 -1.72 7.03 -11.14
N ARG A 30 -0.57 7.29 -10.55
CA ARG A 30 0.67 7.58 -11.30
C ARG A 30 1.78 6.59 -10.99
N LEU A 31 2.50 6.19 -12.05
CA LEU A 31 3.70 5.37 -11.94
C LEU A 31 4.92 6.23 -11.63
N VAL A 32 5.70 5.82 -10.65
CA VAL A 32 7.01 6.40 -10.35
C VAL A 32 8.14 5.49 -10.81
N ALA A 33 8.06 4.21 -10.48
CA ALA A 33 9.07 3.22 -10.83
C ALA A 33 8.45 1.82 -10.96
N ASP A 34 9.10 0.94 -11.71
CA ASP A 34 8.75 -0.48 -11.79
C ASP A 34 9.68 -1.31 -10.89
N ASP A 35 10.47 -2.23 -11.42
CA ASP A 35 11.24 -3.22 -10.64
C ASP A 35 12.28 -2.63 -9.70
N VAL A 36 12.91 -1.52 -10.06
CA VAL A 36 13.96 -0.89 -9.27
C VAL A 36 13.52 0.48 -8.81
N VAL A 37 13.57 0.68 -7.50
CA VAL A 37 13.28 1.97 -6.86
C VAL A 37 14.53 2.45 -6.16
N GLU A 38 15.04 3.59 -6.57
CA GLU A 38 16.11 4.29 -5.84
C GLU A 38 15.49 5.09 -4.71
N ILE A 39 15.97 4.88 -3.49
CA ILE A 39 15.45 5.53 -2.29
C ILE A 39 16.50 6.50 -1.75
N LYS A 40 16.07 7.73 -1.52
CA LYS A 40 16.89 8.79 -0.92
C LYS A 40 16.26 9.27 0.38
N LYS A 41 17.06 9.35 1.43
CA LYS A 41 16.67 9.99 2.69
C LYS A 41 16.83 11.49 2.55
N VAL A 42 15.73 12.22 2.67
CA VAL A 42 15.69 13.68 2.60
C VAL A 42 15.72 14.29 3.99
N SER A 43 15.10 13.62 4.96
CA SER A 43 15.08 14.01 6.37
C SER A 43 14.84 12.78 7.24
N ASP A 44 14.87 12.95 8.57
CA ASP A 44 14.58 11.85 9.50
C ASP A 44 13.14 11.30 9.40
N ALA A 45 12.26 12.02 8.72
CA ALA A 45 10.86 11.63 8.54
C ALA A 45 10.48 11.36 7.08
N THR A 46 11.38 11.62 6.11
CA THR A 46 11.02 11.62 4.69
C THR A 46 12.01 10.82 3.85
N LEU A 47 11.48 9.82 3.16
CA LEU A 47 12.16 9.07 2.10
C LEU A 47 11.50 9.42 0.77
N VAL A 48 12.31 9.58 -0.28
CA VAL A 48 11.85 9.80 -1.64
C VAL A 48 12.28 8.64 -2.52
N GLY A 49 11.33 8.08 -3.26
CA GLY A 49 11.55 7.04 -4.25
C GLY A 49 11.51 7.58 -5.67
N ARG A 50 12.35 7.04 -6.54
CA ARG A 50 12.39 7.36 -7.96
C ARG A 50 12.87 6.17 -8.78
N ALA A 51 12.55 6.15 -10.06
CA ALA A 51 13.12 5.19 -10.98
C ALA A 51 14.56 5.58 -11.34
N PRO A 52 15.45 4.60 -11.62
CA PRO A 52 16.68 4.88 -12.33
C PRO A 52 16.39 5.61 -13.65
N ASP A 53 17.25 6.53 -14.06
CA ASP A 53 17.03 7.34 -15.27
C ASP A 53 16.81 6.47 -16.52
N ILE A 54 17.52 5.34 -16.60
CA ILE A 54 17.47 4.45 -17.76
C ILE A 54 16.15 3.69 -17.90
N THR A 55 15.43 3.44 -16.80
CA THR A 55 14.16 2.69 -16.76
C THR A 55 12.94 3.56 -16.51
N ARG A 56 13.14 4.86 -16.41
CA ARG A 56 12.06 5.80 -16.10
C ARG A 56 10.89 5.68 -17.08
N HIS A 57 9.66 5.54 -16.54
CA HIS A 57 8.39 5.41 -17.26
C HIS A 57 8.17 4.09 -17.99
N PHE A 58 9.10 3.14 -17.89
CA PHE A 58 8.93 1.82 -18.48
C PHE A 58 8.39 0.82 -17.48
N ILE A 59 7.53 -0.07 -17.97
CA ILE A 59 7.05 -1.27 -17.26
C ILE A 59 7.35 -2.49 -18.10
N GLU A 60 7.79 -3.56 -17.46
CA GLU A 60 7.90 -4.89 -18.07
C GLU A 60 6.65 -5.71 -17.75
N LEU A 61 5.95 -6.16 -18.80
CA LEU A 61 4.82 -7.07 -18.69
C LEU A 61 5.20 -8.41 -19.32
N ARG A 62 5.08 -9.48 -18.54
CA ARG A 62 5.39 -10.84 -19.04
C ARG A 62 4.48 -11.19 -20.22
N GLY A 63 5.08 -11.70 -21.30
CA GLY A 63 4.39 -12.05 -22.54
C GLY A 63 4.18 -10.88 -23.51
N ILE A 64 4.29 -9.64 -23.06
CA ILE A 64 4.21 -8.45 -23.91
C ILE A 64 5.58 -7.79 -24.05
N GLY A 65 6.36 -7.71 -22.99
CA GLY A 65 7.66 -7.06 -22.96
C GLY A 65 7.62 -5.68 -22.31
N ILE A 66 8.53 -4.83 -22.75
CA ILE A 66 8.66 -3.46 -22.21
C ILE A 66 7.65 -2.53 -22.89
N ILE A 67 6.92 -1.77 -22.08
CA ILE A 67 6.04 -0.71 -22.56
C ILE A 67 6.45 0.64 -21.97
N ASP A 68 6.27 1.70 -22.74
CA ASP A 68 6.46 3.09 -22.31
C ASP A 68 5.13 3.66 -21.84
N VAL A 69 4.96 3.75 -20.51
CA VAL A 69 3.72 4.18 -19.89
C VAL A 69 3.37 5.62 -20.25
N LYS A 70 4.37 6.50 -20.24
CA LYS A 70 4.15 7.92 -20.59
C LYS A 70 3.67 8.08 -22.04
N SER A 71 4.27 7.33 -22.96
CA SER A 71 3.89 7.37 -24.37
C SER A 71 2.51 6.79 -24.64
N LEU A 72 2.16 5.70 -23.95
CA LEU A 72 0.88 4.99 -24.17
C LEU A 72 -0.30 5.64 -23.46
N PHE A 73 -0.10 6.13 -22.25
CA PHE A 73 -1.19 6.55 -21.36
C PHE A 73 -1.17 8.04 -21.00
N GLY A 74 -0.13 8.77 -21.39
CA GLY A 74 -0.03 10.19 -21.18
C GLY A 74 0.86 10.61 -20.00
N VAL A 75 1.23 11.89 -20.00
CA VAL A 75 2.12 12.48 -19.00
C VAL A 75 1.50 12.48 -17.58
N GLU A 76 0.19 12.49 -17.48
CA GLU A 76 -0.56 12.46 -16.23
C GLU A 76 -0.48 11.09 -15.52
N CYS A 77 -0.03 10.03 -16.19
CA CYS A 77 0.11 8.69 -15.64
C CYS A 77 1.48 8.41 -15.01
N VAL A 78 2.41 9.37 -15.08
CA VAL A 78 3.78 9.19 -14.57
C VAL A 78 4.18 10.34 -13.65
N LYS A 79 5.10 10.04 -12.75
CA LYS A 79 5.72 10.99 -11.84
C LYS A 79 7.20 10.64 -11.68
N ILE A 80 8.08 11.64 -11.57
CA ILE A 80 9.52 11.42 -11.51
C ILE A 80 9.95 10.89 -10.15
N ASP A 81 9.42 11.48 -9.07
CA ASP A 81 9.72 11.09 -7.70
C ASP A 81 8.48 11.21 -6.82
N GLN A 82 8.51 10.54 -5.68
CA GLN A 82 7.42 10.55 -4.72
C GLN A 82 7.96 10.21 -3.33
N ASN A 83 7.41 10.87 -2.31
CA ASN A 83 7.62 10.46 -0.93
C ASN A 83 7.07 9.05 -0.73
N ILE A 84 7.82 8.22 0.00
CA ILE A 84 7.38 6.88 0.37
C ILE A 84 6.62 6.97 1.70
N ASP A 85 5.31 6.77 1.65
CA ASP A 85 4.43 6.89 2.81
C ASP A 85 3.97 5.54 3.35
N LEU A 86 3.95 4.52 2.50
CA LEU A 86 3.37 3.22 2.80
C LEU A 86 4.08 2.11 2.04
N VAL A 87 4.34 1.00 2.70
CA VAL A 87 4.86 -0.22 2.06
C VAL A 87 3.77 -1.27 2.04
N ILE A 88 3.52 -1.84 0.88
CA ILE A 88 2.66 -3.00 0.69
C ILE A 88 3.55 -4.17 0.28
N ASN A 89 3.68 -5.17 1.14
CA ASN A 89 4.42 -6.38 0.86
C ASN A 89 3.46 -7.49 0.44
N LEU A 90 3.51 -7.87 -0.83
CA LEU A 90 2.68 -8.94 -1.38
C LEU A 90 3.35 -10.28 -1.12
N GLU A 91 2.60 -11.22 -0.57
CA GLU A 91 3.08 -12.57 -0.29
C GLU A 91 2.04 -13.60 -0.70
N GLU A 92 2.49 -14.81 -1.03
CA GLU A 92 1.58 -15.90 -1.29
C GLU A 92 0.80 -16.26 -0.03
N TRP A 93 -0.50 -16.50 -0.18
CA TRP A 93 -1.33 -16.92 0.94
C TRP A 93 -0.88 -18.28 1.48
N SER A 94 -0.79 -18.39 2.80
CA SER A 94 -0.47 -19.63 3.50
C SER A 94 -1.52 -19.90 4.57
N LYS A 95 -1.93 -21.18 4.69
CA LYS A 95 -2.84 -21.63 5.75
C LYS A 95 -2.22 -21.50 7.14
N ASP A 96 -0.89 -21.61 7.23
CA ASP A 96 -0.15 -21.63 8.48
C ASP A 96 0.23 -20.24 8.98
N THR A 97 -0.06 -19.20 8.20
CA THR A 97 0.22 -17.82 8.56
C THR A 97 -1.02 -17.15 9.12
N GLU A 98 -0.88 -16.57 10.30
CA GLU A 98 -1.90 -15.69 10.86
C GLU A 98 -1.79 -14.31 10.22
N TYR A 99 -2.93 -13.80 9.76
CA TYR A 99 -3.03 -12.47 9.15
C TYR A 99 -3.80 -11.52 10.07
N ASP A 100 -3.33 -10.28 10.15
CA ASP A 100 -4.03 -9.24 10.88
C ASP A 100 -5.37 -8.92 10.21
N ARG A 101 -6.47 -9.11 10.93
CA ARG A 101 -7.82 -8.83 10.46
C ARG A 101 -8.35 -7.47 10.88
N LEU A 102 -7.82 -6.93 11.95
CA LEU A 102 -8.35 -5.71 12.57
C LEU A 102 -7.54 -4.47 12.22
N GLY A 103 -6.23 -4.61 12.01
CA GLY A 103 -5.36 -3.46 11.72
C GLY A 103 -5.19 -2.51 12.91
N LEU A 104 -5.24 -3.03 14.14
CA LEU A 104 -5.04 -2.22 15.36
C LEU A 104 -3.58 -1.87 15.60
N GLU A 105 -2.66 -2.75 15.21
CA GLU A 105 -1.23 -2.56 15.35
C GLU A 105 -0.59 -2.21 14.01
N ASP A 106 0.30 -1.22 14.02
CA ASP A 106 1.08 -0.85 12.84
C ASP A 106 2.36 -1.70 12.78
N ASN A 107 2.62 -2.26 11.60
CA ASN A 107 3.91 -2.84 11.26
C ASN A 107 4.74 -1.81 10.50
N TYR A 108 6.06 -1.94 10.57
CA TYR A 108 6.97 -1.00 9.93
C TYR A 108 8.05 -1.74 9.16
N MET A 109 8.51 -1.12 8.09
CA MET A 109 9.72 -1.51 7.38
C MET A 109 10.70 -0.34 7.43
N GLU A 110 11.99 -0.63 7.65
CA GLU A 110 13.01 0.41 7.81
C GLU A 110 13.87 0.52 6.55
N PHE A 111 14.04 1.76 6.08
CA PHE A 111 14.93 2.11 4.99
C PHE A 111 15.80 3.30 5.43
N LEU A 112 17.11 3.15 5.32
CA LEU A 112 18.06 4.21 5.63
C LEU A 112 17.85 4.85 7.03
N GLY A 113 17.41 4.05 7.99
CA GLY A 113 17.11 4.50 9.36
C GLY A 113 15.70 5.05 9.58
N ASN A 114 14.90 5.24 8.53
CA ASN A 114 13.52 5.70 8.63
C ASN A 114 12.54 4.52 8.61
N LYS A 115 11.56 4.56 9.50
CA LYS A 115 10.48 3.56 9.56
C LYS A 115 9.30 4.01 8.71
N VAL A 116 8.80 3.11 7.87
CA VAL A 116 7.61 3.31 7.02
C VAL A 116 6.56 2.28 7.40
N VAL A 117 5.31 2.71 7.52
CA VAL A 117 4.18 1.80 7.80
C VAL A 117 4.11 0.75 6.69
N SER A 118 3.96 -0.50 7.07
CA SER A 118 4.00 -1.66 6.19
C SER A 118 2.82 -2.58 6.43
N HIS A 119 2.26 -3.11 5.35
CA HIS A 119 1.25 -4.17 5.39
C HIS A 119 1.72 -5.39 4.61
N ASN A 120 1.58 -6.57 5.21
CA ASN A 120 1.75 -7.84 4.52
C ASN A 120 0.40 -8.30 3.99
N ILE A 121 0.27 -8.39 2.68
CA ILE A 121 -1.00 -8.71 2.03
C ILE A 121 -0.90 -10.06 1.34
N PRO A 122 -1.66 -11.07 1.81
CA PRO A 122 -1.69 -12.37 1.19
C PRO A 122 -2.43 -12.34 -0.14
N ILE A 123 -1.83 -12.92 -1.17
CA ILE A 123 -2.38 -12.96 -2.53
C ILE A 123 -2.90 -14.36 -2.83
N ARG A 124 -4.16 -14.43 -3.22
CA ARG A 124 -4.83 -15.61 -3.76
C ARG A 124 -5.36 -15.32 -5.15
N PRO A 125 -5.56 -16.36 -5.99
CA PRO A 125 -6.29 -16.20 -7.25
C PRO A 125 -7.65 -15.52 -7.02
N GLY A 126 -7.99 -14.56 -7.87
CA GLY A 126 -9.24 -13.80 -7.78
C GLY A 126 -9.19 -12.57 -6.88
N ARG A 127 -8.14 -12.37 -6.11
CA ARG A 127 -8.00 -11.16 -5.28
C ARG A 127 -7.48 -9.99 -6.12
N ASN A 128 -8.18 -8.86 -6.08
CA ASN A 128 -7.78 -7.67 -6.84
C ASN A 128 -6.75 -6.84 -6.05
N ILE A 129 -5.50 -6.93 -6.46
CA ILE A 129 -4.37 -6.24 -5.79
C ILE A 129 -4.52 -4.72 -5.87
N ALA A 130 -4.92 -4.19 -7.01
CA ALA A 130 -5.05 -2.74 -7.21
C ALA A 130 -6.08 -2.12 -6.26
N ILE A 131 -7.23 -2.73 -6.10
CA ILE A 131 -8.25 -2.27 -5.16
C ILE A 131 -7.75 -2.32 -3.72
N ILE A 132 -7.03 -3.37 -3.35
CA ILE A 132 -6.47 -3.52 -2.00
C ILE A 132 -5.43 -2.42 -1.73
N VAL A 133 -4.53 -2.18 -2.68
CA VAL A 133 -3.51 -1.12 -2.57
C VAL A 133 -4.17 0.26 -2.46
N GLU A 134 -5.15 0.55 -3.30
CA GLU A 134 -5.90 1.81 -3.27
C GLU A 134 -6.59 2.00 -1.92
N SER A 135 -7.26 0.98 -1.42
CA SER A 135 -7.94 1.00 -0.13
C SER A 135 -6.97 1.19 1.04
N ALA A 136 -5.82 0.53 0.99
CA ALA A 136 -4.78 0.68 2.01
C ALA A 136 -4.21 2.12 2.02
N ALA A 137 -4.00 2.71 0.85
CA ALA A 137 -3.50 4.08 0.73
C ALA A 137 -4.50 5.11 1.30
N VAL A 138 -5.78 4.96 0.96
CA VAL A 138 -6.84 5.85 1.45
C VAL A 138 -7.01 5.71 2.97
N ASN A 139 -7.01 4.48 3.48
CA ASN A 139 -7.10 4.22 4.92
C ASN A 139 -5.90 4.79 5.68
N HIS A 140 -4.69 4.64 5.14
CA HIS A 140 -3.47 5.22 5.72
C HIS A 140 -3.56 6.75 5.79
N ARG A 141 -4.02 7.38 4.72
CA ARG A 141 -4.25 8.83 4.69
C ARG A 141 -5.25 9.27 5.75
N GLN A 142 -6.35 8.53 5.91
CA GLN A 142 -7.35 8.81 6.92
C GLN A 142 -6.79 8.71 8.34
N LYS A 143 -5.94 7.70 8.62
CA LYS A 143 -5.24 7.58 9.91
C LYS A 143 -4.33 8.78 10.19
N LYS A 144 -3.61 9.27 9.19
CA LYS A 144 -2.77 10.47 9.32
C LYS A 144 -3.61 11.72 9.63
N MET A 145 -4.87 11.76 9.18
CA MET A 145 -5.81 12.84 9.47
C MET A 145 -6.52 12.68 10.81
N GLY A 146 -6.21 11.65 11.59
CA GLY A 146 -6.69 11.43 12.95
C GLY A 146 -7.82 10.41 13.10
N TYR A 147 -8.31 9.80 12.03
CA TYR A 147 -9.35 8.78 12.11
C TYR A 147 -8.78 7.38 11.88
N ASN A 148 -9.01 6.49 12.85
CA ASN A 148 -8.61 5.08 12.75
C ASN A 148 -9.85 4.19 12.90
N ALA A 149 -10.28 3.59 11.79
CA ALA A 149 -11.49 2.75 11.73
C ALA A 149 -11.42 1.53 12.66
N ALA A 150 -10.25 0.89 12.76
CA ALA A 150 -10.05 -0.26 13.64
C ALA A 150 -10.21 0.13 15.11
N GLN A 151 -9.68 1.28 15.51
CA GLN A 151 -9.83 1.80 16.86
C GLN A 151 -11.27 2.19 17.16
N GLU A 152 -11.96 2.78 16.21
CA GLU A 152 -13.38 3.13 16.34
C GLU A 152 -14.25 1.88 16.54
N LEU A 153 -14.01 0.83 15.75
CA LEU A 153 -14.70 -0.45 15.93
C LEU A 153 -14.43 -1.05 17.30
N TYR A 154 -13.18 -1.06 17.75
CA TYR A 154 -12.79 -1.53 19.07
C TYR A 154 -13.54 -0.78 20.17
N ASN A 155 -13.62 0.55 20.08
CA ASN A 155 -14.33 1.39 21.04
C ASN A 155 -15.82 1.08 21.10
N ARG A 156 -16.47 0.86 19.94
CA ARG A 156 -17.88 0.47 19.86
C ARG A 156 -18.15 -0.88 20.49
N VAL A 157 -17.30 -1.86 20.24
CA VAL A 157 -17.42 -3.21 20.83
C VAL A 157 -17.26 -3.13 22.34
N THR A 158 -16.27 -2.38 22.85
CA THR A 158 -16.04 -2.20 24.27
C THR A 158 -17.23 -1.51 24.96
N GLN A 159 -17.78 -0.45 24.38
CA GLN A 159 -18.97 0.23 24.91
C GLN A 159 -20.20 -0.68 24.93
N ASN A 160 -20.37 -1.51 23.92
CA ASN A 160 -21.49 -2.45 23.83
C ASN A 160 -21.41 -3.52 24.93
N ILE A 161 -20.22 -4.03 25.23
CA ILE A 161 -19.98 -4.99 26.31
C ILE A 161 -20.30 -4.32 27.68
N MET A 162 -19.86 -3.09 27.90
CA MET A 162 -20.13 -2.34 29.13
C MET A 162 -21.63 -2.10 29.36
N LYS A 163 -22.37 -1.76 28.29
CA LYS A 163 -23.83 -1.59 28.36
C LYS A 163 -24.55 -2.91 28.65
N GLY A 164 -24.08 -4.03 28.12
CA GLY A 164 -24.62 -5.36 28.38
C GLY A 164 -24.43 -5.82 29.84
N ASN A 165 -23.31 -5.45 30.47
CA ASN A 165 -23.04 -5.77 31.87
C ASN A 165 -23.76 -4.84 32.88
N GLY A 166 -24.15 -3.64 32.45
CA GLY A 166 -24.90 -2.70 33.27
C GLY A 166 -26.41 -2.99 33.40
N GLY A 167 -26.92 -3.91 32.56
CA GLY A 167 -28.32 -4.29 32.56
C GLY A 167 -28.73 -5.42 33.55
N ASN A 168 -27.76 -6.01 34.25
CA ASN A 168 -27.99 -7.15 35.13
C ASN A 168 -27.87 -6.86 36.63
N SER A 169 -27.85 -5.62 37.03
CA SER A 169 -27.75 -5.23 38.47
C SER A 169 -29.03 -4.72 39.10
N ASP A 170 -30.16 -4.82 38.40
CA ASP A 170 -31.49 -4.53 39.00
C ASP A 170 -32.43 -5.73 38.82
N LYS A 171 -32.19 -6.74 39.63
CA LYS A 171 -33.26 -7.67 40.06
C LYS A 171 -33.02 -8.18 41.46
#